data_2fa10df28240093876e7209ed315f0dd
#
_entry.id   2fa10df28240093876e7209ed315f0dd
#
_cell.length_a   1.000
_cell.length_b   1.000
_cell.length_c   1.000
_cell.angle_alpha   90.00
_cell.angle_beta   90.00
_cell.angle_gamma   90.00
#
_symmetry.space_group_name_H-M   'P 1'
#
loop_
_entity.id
_entity.type
_entity.pdbx_description
1 polymer ?
#
loop_
_entity_poly.entity_id
_entity_poly.type
_entity_poly.pdbx_seq_one_letter_code
_entity_poly.pdbx_strand_id
1 'polypeptide(L)'
;MLFRQLFDAASSTYTYLLGDPASGEALLIDPVFEQTTRDLSLLQELGLTLKLVVDTHAHPDHVTAAWLLKQKTGCQIASAAVINAEYVDLPLHHGQRFGVKGVELEARATPGHTDGCMSYVLADQSMVFTGDALLIRGCGRSDFQQGNPHTLYHSITEQLFSLPDSCQVYPAHDYNGRTQSSIGEERAFNARAGGQ
;
A
#
# COMPACT_ATOMS: atom_id res chain seq x y z
N MET A 1 -6.65 -9.21 -14.01
CA MET A 1 -6.23 -9.11 -12.59
C MET A 1 -7.47 -9.15 -11.69
N LEU A 2 -7.40 -9.87 -10.56
CA LEU A 2 -8.40 -9.85 -9.49
C LEU A 2 -7.97 -8.84 -8.43
N PHE A 3 -8.91 -8.01 -7.96
CA PHE A 3 -8.66 -6.98 -6.95
C PHE A 3 -9.72 -7.05 -5.85
N ARG A 4 -9.31 -6.95 -4.58
CA ARG A 4 -10.20 -6.78 -3.42
C ARG A 4 -9.63 -5.75 -2.47
N GLN A 5 -10.50 -4.87 -1.98
CA GLN A 5 -10.23 -3.95 -0.89
C GLN A 5 -10.93 -4.49 0.37
N LEU A 6 -10.18 -4.71 1.42
CA LEU A 6 -10.65 -5.32 2.67
C LEU A 6 -10.47 -4.32 3.80
N PHE A 7 -11.49 -4.12 4.61
CA PHE A 7 -11.46 -3.11 5.66
C PHE A 7 -11.34 -3.77 7.05
N ASP A 8 -10.47 -3.22 7.87
CA ASP A 8 -10.41 -3.47 9.30
C ASP A 8 -11.01 -2.29 10.06
N ALA A 9 -12.13 -2.52 10.76
CA ALA A 9 -12.85 -1.47 11.44
C ALA A 9 -12.16 -0.96 12.71
N ALA A 10 -11.29 -1.78 13.32
CA ALA A 10 -10.63 -1.42 14.57
C ALA A 10 -9.53 -0.38 14.35
N SER A 11 -8.72 -0.56 13.30
CA SER A 11 -7.63 0.36 12.93
C SER A 11 -8.02 1.33 11.81
N SER A 12 -9.20 1.16 11.18
CA SER A 12 -9.62 1.86 9.97
C SER A 12 -8.68 1.65 8.79
N THR A 13 -8.04 0.48 8.72
CA THR A 13 -7.05 0.12 7.70
C THR A 13 -7.69 -0.59 6.53
N TYR A 14 -7.23 -0.28 5.34
CA TYR A 14 -7.49 -1.06 4.13
C TYR A 14 -6.32 -2.01 3.83
N THR A 15 -6.63 -3.29 3.76
CA THR A 15 -5.75 -4.30 3.15
C THR A 15 -6.16 -4.51 1.70
N TYR A 16 -5.19 -4.63 0.80
CA TYR A 16 -5.47 -4.85 -0.63
C TYR A 16 -4.96 -6.22 -1.08
N LEU A 17 -5.84 -7.00 -1.71
CA LEU A 17 -5.49 -8.25 -2.36
C LEU A 17 -5.47 -8.04 -3.88
N LEU A 18 -4.33 -8.32 -4.48
CA LEU A 18 -4.14 -8.37 -5.92
C LEU A 18 -3.75 -9.78 -6.31
N GLY A 19 -4.44 -10.35 -7.30
CA GLY A 19 -4.18 -11.72 -7.77
C GLY A 19 -4.37 -11.88 -9.27
N ASP A 20 -3.72 -12.88 -9.81
CA ASP A 20 -3.91 -13.31 -11.18
C ASP A 20 -4.58 -14.69 -11.21
N PRO A 21 -5.87 -14.78 -11.63
CA PRO A 21 -6.57 -16.06 -11.70
C PRO A 21 -5.94 -17.07 -12.66
N ALA A 22 -5.16 -16.59 -13.65
CA ALA A 22 -4.54 -17.49 -14.64
C ALA A 22 -3.34 -18.24 -14.06
N SER A 23 -2.55 -17.59 -13.22
CA SER A 23 -1.41 -18.20 -12.53
C SER A 23 -1.77 -18.78 -11.14
N GLY A 24 -2.87 -18.32 -10.56
CA GLY A 24 -3.25 -18.60 -9.18
C GLY A 24 -2.37 -17.92 -8.13
N GLU A 25 -1.56 -16.93 -8.51
CA GLU A 25 -0.70 -16.21 -7.56
C GLU A 25 -1.34 -14.91 -7.09
N ALA A 26 -1.05 -14.54 -5.83
CA ALA A 26 -1.56 -13.31 -5.22
C ALA A 26 -0.52 -12.65 -4.31
N LEU A 27 -0.72 -11.34 -4.11
CA LEU A 27 -0.05 -10.56 -3.08
C LEU A 27 -1.07 -9.82 -2.21
N LEU A 28 -0.66 -9.47 -0.99
CA LEU A 28 -1.39 -8.61 -0.05
C LEU A 28 -0.56 -7.35 0.24
N ILE A 29 -1.24 -6.21 0.30
CA ILE A 29 -0.66 -4.92 0.73
C ILE A 29 -1.30 -4.56 2.07
N ASP A 30 -0.49 -4.19 3.06
CA ASP A 30 -0.87 -3.75 4.41
C ASP A 30 -1.86 -4.70 5.12
N PRO A 31 -1.55 -6.00 5.27
CA PRO A 31 -2.43 -6.93 5.96
C PRO A 31 -2.40 -6.73 7.48
N VAL A 32 -3.57 -6.70 8.12
CA VAL A 32 -3.76 -6.53 9.56
C VAL A 32 -3.70 -7.88 10.28
N PHE A 33 -2.94 -7.98 11.38
CA PHE A 33 -2.71 -9.22 12.13
C PHE A 33 -4.01 -9.91 12.54
N GLU A 34 -4.96 -9.17 13.09
CA GLU A 34 -6.26 -9.68 13.56
C GLU A 34 -7.13 -10.22 12.41
N GLN A 35 -6.86 -9.77 11.18
CA GLN A 35 -7.61 -10.17 9.98
C GLN A 35 -6.99 -11.35 9.21
N THR A 36 -5.91 -11.95 9.73
CA THR A 36 -5.18 -13.06 9.07
C THR A 36 -6.11 -14.21 8.66
N THR A 37 -7.07 -14.60 9.50
CA THR A 37 -8.01 -15.68 9.19
C THR A 37 -8.93 -15.32 8.03
N ARG A 38 -9.46 -14.10 8.00
CA ARG A 38 -10.26 -13.55 6.90
C ARG A 38 -9.48 -13.63 5.58
N ASP A 39 -8.25 -13.12 5.59
CA ASP A 39 -7.43 -13.00 4.39
C ASP A 39 -7.06 -14.38 3.82
N LEU A 40 -6.71 -15.33 4.69
CA LEU A 40 -6.43 -16.71 4.27
C LEU A 40 -7.67 -17.43 3.74
N SER A 41 -8.84 -17.26 4.38
CA SER A 41 -10.11 -17.83 3.90
C SER A 41 -10.48 -17.29 2.52
N LEU A 42 -10.32 -15.98 2.31
CA LEU A 42 -10.59 -15.36 1.02
C LEU A 42 -9.65 -15.87 -0.08
N LEU A 43 -8.34 -15.98 0.22
CA LEU A 43 -7.38 -16.58 -0.73
C LEU A 43 -7.80 -18.01 -1.13
N GLN A 44 -8.20 -18.82 -0.15
CA GLN A 44 -8.69 -20.19 -0.39
C GLN A 44 -9.97 -20.20 -1.24
N GLU A 45 -10.96 -19.38 -0.93
CA GLU A 45 -12.21 -19.25 -1.70
C GLU A 45 -11.95 -18.86 -3.15
N LEU A 46 -10.97 -17.98 -3.39
CA LEU A 46 -10.60 -17.50 -4.72
C LEU A 46 -9.63 -18.45 -5.47
N GLY A 47 -9.18 -19.53 -4.83
CA GLY A 47 -8.20 -20.46 -5.40
C GLY A 47 -6.82 -19.83 -5.63
N LEU A 48 -6.44 -18.86 -4.80
CA LEU A 48 -5.20 -18.12 -4.94
C LEU A 48 -4.16 -18.57 -3.90
N THR A 49 -2.89 -18.59 -4.32
CA THR A 49 -1.73 -18.85 -3.47
C THR A 49 -1.03 -17.54 -3.16
N LEU A 50 -0.93 -17.18 -1.88
CA LEU A 50 -0.19 -16.00 -1.44
C LEU A 50 1.32 -16.20 -1.68
N LYS A 51 1.93 -15.35 -2.49
CA LYS A 51 3.37 -15.37 -2.80
C LYS A 51 4.13 -14.22 -2.17
N LEU A 52 3.46 -13.09 -1.94
CA LEU A 52 4.09 -11.88 -1.45
C LEU A 52 3.16 -11.12 -0.50
N VAL A 53 3.71 -10.62 0.58
CA VAL A 53 3.11 -9.57 1.41
C VAL A 53 4.01 -8.35 1.33
N VAL A 54 3.42 -7.16 1.21
CA VAL A 54 4.17 -5.92 1.20
C VAL A 54 3.49 -4.88 2.09
N ASP A 55 4.27 -4.24 2.97
CA ASP A 55 3.79 -3.13 3.79
C ASP A 55 4.23 -1.80 3.16
N THR A 56 3.32 -0.81 3.14
CA THR A 56 3.61 0.54 2.62
C THR A 56 4.54 1.30 3.56
N HIS A 57 4.47 1.05 4.86
CA HIS A 57 5.30 1.68 5.89
C HIS A 57 5.28 0.87 7.19
N ALA A 58 6.03 1.30 8.19
CA ALA A 58 5.95 0.75 9.55
C ALA A 58 4.71 1.32 10.25
N HIS A 59 3.66 0.51 10.36
CA HIS A 59 2.37 0.91 10.92
C HIS A 59 2.43 1.09 12.46
N PRO A 60 2.03 2.25 13.02
CA PRO A 60 1.94 2.44 14.46
C PRO A 60 0.57 2.07 15.06
N ASP A 61 -0.45 1.94 14.24
CA ASP A 61 -1.87 1.81 14.59
C ASP A 61 -2.35 0.36 14.68
N HIS A 62 -1.62 -0.56 14.03
CA HIS A 62 -1.89 -2.00 14.07
C HIS A 62 -0.61 -2.82 13.90
N VAL A 63 -0.69 -4.10 14.22
CA VAL A 63 0.39 -5.05 13.93
C VAL A 63 0.19 -5.60 12.51
N THR A 64 1.23 -5.55 11.67
CA THR A 64 1.16 -6.20 10.35
C THR A 64 1.04 -7.72 10.47
N ALA A 65 0.23 -8.35 9.61
CA ALA A 65 0.12 -9.80 9.51
C ALA A 65 1.30 -10.44 8.75
N ALA A 66 2.23 -9.68 8.20
CA ALA A 66 3.25 -10.15 7.27
C ALA A 66 4.01 -11.39 7.79
N TRP A 67 4.52 -11.33 9.03
CA TRP A 67 5.23 -12.46 9.63
C TRP A 67 4.34 -13.70 9.81
N LEU A 68 3.12 -13.54 10.31
CA LEU A 68 2.20 -14.66 10.53
C LEU A 68 1.77 -15.30 9.20
N LEU A 69 1.50 -14.49 8.18
CA LEU A 69 1.19 -14.97 6.83
C LEU A 69 2.37 -15.74 6.23
N LYS A 70 3.60 -15.25 6.37
CA LYS A 70 4.81 -15.96 5.95
C LYS A 70 4.93 -17.32 6.64
N GLN A 71 4.71 -17.41 7.96
CA GLN A 71 4.75 -18.68 8.69
C GLN A 71 3.69 -19.69 8.20
N LYS A 72 2.51 -19.21 7.81
CA LYS A 72 1.40 -20.05 7.38
C LYS A 72 1.45 -20.47 5.91
N THR A 73 2.00 -19.64 5.04
CA THR A 73 1.93 -19.81 3.57
C THR A 73 3.27 -20.00 2.89
N GLY A 74 4.37 -19.62 3.55
CA GLY A 74 5.70 -19.56 2.95
C GLY A 74 5.89 -18.40 1.97
N CYS A 75 5.01 -17.37 1.99
CA CYS A 75 5.15 -16.17 1.15
C CYS A 75 6.40 -15.37 1.55
N GLN A 76 6.87 -14.56 0.62
CA GLN A 76 7.91 -13.55 0.90
C GLN A 76 7.30 -12.30 1.54
N ILE A 77 8.15 -11.55 2.27
CA ILE A 77 7.82 -10.23 2.81
C ILE A 77 8.67 -9.18 2.11
N ALA A 78 8.01 -8.13 1.61
CA ALA A 78 8.67 -6.95 1.05
C ALA A 78 8.34 -5.70 1.87
N SER A 79 9.28 -4.78 1.95
CA SER A 79 9.08 -3.43 2.50
C SER A 79 10.21 -2.50 2.05
N ALA A 80 10.11 -1.21 2.36
CA ALA A 80 11.17 -0.25 2.05
C ALA A 80 12.53 -0.70 2.63
N ALA A 81 13.58 -0.66 1.82
CA ALA A 81 14.93 -1.06 2.23
C ALA A 81 15.45 -0.27 3.44
N VAL A 82 15.02 0.99 3.59
CA VAL A 82 15.41 1.86 4.71
C VAL A 82 14.90 1.36 6.07
N ILE A 83 13.79 0.58 6.11
CA ILE A 83 13.26 -0.01 7.35
C ILE A 83 14.26 -1.02 7.94
N ASN A 84 15.04 -1.69 7.11
CA ASN A 84 16.12 -2.63 7.48
C ASN A 84 15.68 -3.69 8.51
N ALA A 85 14.49 -4.27 8.34
CA ALA A 85 13.97 -5.30 9.24
C ALA A 85 14.45 -6.70 8.82
N GLU A 86 14.95 -7.47 9.78
CA GLU A 86 15.53 -8.81 9.55
C GLU A 86 14.58 -9.83 8.91
N TYR A 87 13.27 -9.65 9.10
CA TYR A 87 12.25 -10.56 8.55
C TYR A 87 11.87 -10.26 7.10
N VAL A 88 12.39 -9.18 6.50
CA VAL A 88 12.12 -8.77 5.13
C VAL A 88 12.98 -9.56 4.15
N ASP A 89 12.34 -10.26 3.20
CA ASP A 89 13.01 -11.05 2.17
C ASP A 89 13.39 -10.20 0.96
N LEU A 90 12.56 -9.21 0.65
CA LEU A 90 12.70 -8.33 -0.51
C LEU A 90 12.72 -6.86 -0.08
N PRO A 91 13.90 -6.29 0.21
CA PRO A 91 14.01 -4.86 0.44
C PRO A 91 13.78 -4.08 -0.86
N LEU A 92 12.83 -3.13 -0.83
CA LEU A 92 12.41 -2.35 -2.00
C LEU A 92 13.10 -1.00 -2.04
N HIS A 93 13.55 -0.60 -3.23
CA HIS A 93 14.10 0.70 -3.54
C HIS A 93 13.19 1.49 -4.47
N HIS A 94 13.34 2.82 -4.47
CA HIS A 94 12.60 3.71 -5.39
C HIS A 94 12.81 3.28 -6.85
N GLY A 95 11.72 3.19 -7.62
CA GLY A 95 11.71 2.78 -9.02
C GLY A 95 11.82 1.27 -9.25
N GLN A 96 11.98 0.47 -8.19
CA GLN A 96 12.09 -0.97 -8.33
C GLN A 96 10.74 -1.59 -8.71
N ARG A 97 10.76 -2.49 -9.71
CA ARG A 97 9.62 -3.32 -10.08
C ARG A 97 9.62 -4.61 -9.29
N PHE A 98 8.45 -5.02 -8.85
CA PHE A 98 8.24 -6.23 -8.07
C PHE A 98 6.78 -6.71 -8.24
N GLY A 99 6.45 -7.85 -7.66
CA GLY A 99 5.07 -8.37 -7.70
C GLY A 99 5.03 -9.88 -7.74
N VAL A 100 3.95 -10.40 -8.30
CA VAL A 100 3.71 -11.83 -8.54
C VAL A 100 3.37 -12.05 -10.00
N LYS A 101 3.30 -13.28 -10.44
CA LYS A 101 2.98 -13.59 -11.84
C LYS A 101 1.63 -12.99 -12.22
N GLY A 102 1.61 -12.17 -13.27
CA GLY A 102 0.41 -11.49 -13.75
C GLY A 102 0.04 -10.21 -13.01
N VAL A 103 0.80 -9.81 -11.95
CA VAL A 103 0.63 -8.55 -11.23
C VAL A 103 1.99 -7.92 -10.97
N GLU A 104 2.30 -6.83 -11.67
CA GLU A 104 3.54 -6.07 -11.52
C GLU A 104 3.28 -4.69 -10.93
N LEU A 105 4.07 -4.30 -9.94
CA LEU A 105 4.05 -3.02 -9.24
C LEU A 105 5.41 -2.32 -9.35
N GLU A 106 5.40 -0.99 -9.35
CA GLU A 106 6.57 -0.13 -9.17
C GLU A 106 6.55 0.46 -7.76
N ALA A 107 7.64 0.31 -7.01
CA ALA A 107 7.82 0.92 -5.70
C ALA A 107 8.28 2.38 -5.87
N ARG A 108 7.53 3.34 -5.34
CA ARG A 108 7.91 4.76 -5.29
C ARG A 108 8.15 5.17 -3.85
N ALA A 109 9.35 5.61 -3.50
CA ALA A 109 9.62 6.19 -2.20
C ALA A 109 8.78 7.46 -2.02
N THR A 110 7.96 7.49 -0.99
CA THR A 110 7.07 8.61 -0.64
C THR A 110 7.21 8.96 0.85
N PRO A 111 8.45 9.26 1.31
CA PRO A 111 8.70 9.57 2.72
C PRO A 111 7.99 10.85 3.16
N GLY A 112 7.82 10.98 4.48
CA GLY A 112 7.31 12.20 5.10
C GLY A 112 6.19 11.98 6.11
N HIS A 113 5.35 10.94 5.98
CA HIS A 113 4.59 10.39 7.10
C HIS A 113 5.53 9.60 8.01
N THR A 114 6.27 8.64 7.44
CA THR A 114 7.49 8.07 8.02
C THR A 114 8.64 8.21 7.00
N ASP A 115 9.88 7.96 7.40
CA ASP A 115 11.03 7.92 6.49
C ASP A 115 11.03 6.71 5.54
N GLY A 116 10.34 5.63 5.93
CA GLY A 116 10.22 4.38 5.19
C GLY A 116 8.97 4.24 4.33
N CYS A 117 8.17 5.30 4.14
CA CYS A 117 6.96 5.23 3.33
C CYS A 117 7.26 4.93 1.86
N MET A 118 6.51 3.96 1.32
CA MET A 118 6.46 3.60 -0.10
C MET A 118 5.02 3.66 -0.61
N SER A 119 4.87 4.08 -1.84
CA SER A 119 3.63 3.90 -2.61
C SER A 119 3.87 2.89 -3.73
N TYR A 120 2.88 2.07 -4.04
CA TYR A 120 2.99 1.00 -5.03
C TYR A 120 2.08 1.29 -6.21
N VAL A 121 2.67 1.49 -7.38
CA VAL A 121 1.96 1.85 -8.61
C VAL A 121 1.84 0.60 -9.48
N LEU A 122 0.62 0.25 -9.91
CA LEU A 122 0.42 -0.83 -10.87
C LEU A 122 1.13 -0.50 -12.20
N ALA A 123 1.71 -1.48 -12.87
CA ALA A 123 2.57 -1.27 -14.04
C ALA A 123 1.90 -0.48 -15.18
N ASP A 124 0.58 -0.58 -15.35
CA ASP A 124 -0.22 0.19 -16.30
C ASP A 124 -0.66 1.57 -15.79
N GLN A 125 -0.26 1.96 -14.58
CA GLN A 125 -0.61 3.20 -13.89
C GLN A 125 -2.12 3.40 -13.67
N SER A 126 -2.91 2.33 -13.69
CA SER A 126 -4.35 2.42 -13.43
C SER A 126 -4.67 2.56 -11.94
N MET A 127 -3.79 2.10 -11.06
CA MET A 127 -3.97 2.12 -9.60
C MET A 127 -2.67 2.47 -8.89
N VAL A 128 -2.78 3.19 -7.77
CA VAL A 128 -1.70 3.45 -6.83
C VAL A 128 -2.16 3.21 -5.40
N PHE A 129 -1.37 2.45 -4.63
CA PHE A 129 -1.56 2.17 -3.21
C PHE A 129 -0.63 3.09 -2.44
N THR A 130 -1.18 4.11 -1.80
CA THR A 130 -0.42 5.27 -1.33
C THR A 130 0.02 5.19 0.13
N GLY A 131 -0.39 4.12 0.84
CA GLY A 131 -0.15 4.09 2.28
C GLY A 131 -0.75 5.33 2.94
N ASP A 132 0.01 5.91 3.86
CA ASP A 132 -0.33 7.16 4.53
C ASP A 132 0.35 8.40 3.93
N ALA A 133 1.05 8.25 2.80
CA ALA A 133 1.57 9.43 2.10
C ALA A 133 0.43 10.30 1.57
N LEU A 134 -0.57 9.70 0.89
CA LEU A 134 -1.73 10.41 0.38
C LEU A 134 -3.01 9.68 0.80
N LEU A 135 -3.87 10.37 1.56
CA LEU A 135 -5.21 9.93 1.92
C LEU A 135 -6.26 10.66 1.08
N ILE A 136 -7.51 10.17 1.09
CA ILE A 136 -8.60 10.82 0.36
C ILE A 136 -8.91 12.17 1.00
N ARG A 137 -8.62 13.26 0.28
CA ARG A 137 -8.74 14.67 0.72
C ARG A 137 -7.82 15.03 1.88
N GLY A 138 -6.72 14.30 2.05
CA GLY A 138 -5.74 14.55 3.11
C GLY A 138 -4.43 13.81 2.89
N CYS A 139 -3.62 13.77 3.92
CA CYS A 139 -2.39 12.98 3.99
C CYS A 139 -2.18 12.49 5.43
N GLY A 140 -1.28 11.53 5.62
CA GLY A 140 -0.87 11.09 6.94
C GLY A 140 -0.22 12.23 7.75
N ARG A 141 -0.21 12.07 9.08
CA ARG A 141 0.52 12.97 9.97
C ARG A 141 2.03 12.89 9.70
N SER A 142 2.73 13.96 10.00
CA SER A 142 4.19 14.06 9.74
C SER A 142 4.99 14.51 10.96
N ASP A 143 4.41 14.38 12.15
CA ASP A 143 4.99 14.80 13.44
C ASP A 143 5.41 13.61 14.30
N PHE A 144 5.52 12.41 13.70
CA PHE A 144 5.85 11.16 14.37
C PHE A 144 6.74 10.27 13.47
N GLN A 145 7.48 9.29 14.01
CA GLN A 145 8.29 8.29 13.27
C GLN A 145 9.17 8.90 12.14
N GLN A 146 10.00 9.89 12.46
CA GLN A 146 10.86 10.62 11.52
C GLN A 146 10.07 11.33 10.40
N GLY A 147 8.80 11.66 10.65
CA GLY A 147 7.96 12.39 9.72
C GLY A 147 8.48 13.80 9.42
N ASN A 148 8.19 14.30 8.22
CA ASN A 148 8.56 15.64 7.77
C ASN A 148 7.51 16.17 6.78
N PRO A 149 6.83 17.28 7.09
CA PRO A 149 5.76 17.82 6.24
C PRO A 149 6.25 18.33 4.88
N HIS A 150 7.45 18.90 4.80
CA HIS A 150 8.02 19.33 3.52
C HIS A 150 8.34 18.14 2.62
N THR A 151 8.97 17.11 3.19
CA THR A 151 9.26 15.88 2.46
C THR A 151 7.97 15.21 1.99
N LEU A 152 6.93 15.15 2.85
CA LEU A 152 5.64 14.59 2.48
C LEU A 152 4.98 15.34 1.33
N TYR A 153 5.02 16.67 1.37
CA TYR A 153 4.50 17.51 0.29
C TYR A 153 5.20 17.22 -1.04
N HIS A 154 6.53 17.15 -1.06
CA HIS A 154 7.31 16.79 -2.25
C HIS A 154 7.02 15.37 -2.72
N SER A 155 6.91 14.41 -1.80
CA SER A 155 6.52 13.03 -2.13
C SER A 155 5.18 12.99 -2.86
N ILE A 156 4.17 13.71 -2.38
CA ILE A 156 2.85 13.76 -3.01
C ILE A 156 2.93 14.45 -4.37
N THR A 157 3.51 15.65 -4.44
CA THR A 157 3.47 16.48 -5.64
C THR A 157 4.36 15.96 -6.76
N GLU A 158 5.52 15.40 -6.44
CA GLU A 158 6.50 14.94 -7.43
C GLU A 158 6.33 13.46 -7.78
N GLN A 159 6.00 12.60 -6.82
CA GLN A 159 5.92 11.15 -7.05
C GLN A 159 4.50 10.68 -7.38
N LEU A 160 3.47 11.21 -6.71
CA LEU A 160 2.10 10.76 -6.90
C LEU A 160 1.36 11.61 -7.93
N PHE A 161 1.46 12.94 -7.87
CA PHE A 161 0.80 13.81 -8.83
C PHE A 161 1.46 13.83 -10.22
N SER A 162 2.57 13.12 -10.41
CA SER A 162 3.13 12.80 -11.74
C SER A 162 2.36 11.70 -12.48
N LEU A 163 1.50 10.95 -11.78
CA LEU A 163 0.66 9.91 -12.37
C LEU A 163 -0.50 10.52 -13.17
N PRO A 164 -1.10 9.76 -14.12
CA PRO A 164 -2.28 10.21 -14.85
C PRO A 164 -3.45 10.55 -13.92
N ASP A 165 -4.27 11.54 -14.28
CA ASP A 165 -5.45 11.95 -13.51
C ASP A 165 -6.45 10.80 -13.29
N SER A 166 -6.52 9.85 -14.22
CA SER A 166 -7.37 8.66 -14.14
C SER A 166 -6.84 7.57 -13.21
N CYS A 167 -5.58 7.67 -12.74
CA CYS A 167 -5.01 6.69 -11.81
C CYS A 167 -5.81 6.70 -10.50
N GLN A 168 -6.34 5.54 -10.13
CA GLN A 168 -7.13 5.38 -8.90
C GLN A 168 -6.23 5.33 -7.68
N VAL A 169 -6.58 6.10 -6.65
CA VAL A 169 -5.87 6.20 -5.38
C VAL A 169 -6.51 5.32 -4.34
N TYR A 170 -5.71 4.43 -3.76
CA TYR A 170 -6.09 3.51 -2.69
C TYR A 170 -5.20 3.74 -1.46
N PRO A 171 -5.66 4.46 -0.43
CA PRO A 171 -4.88 4.78 0.77
C PRO A 171 -4.84 3.63 1.77
N ALA A 172 -3.92 3.67 2.76
CA ALA A 172 -3.95 2.71 3.86
C ALA A 172 -5.15 2.93 4.79
N HIS A 173 -5.61 4.17 4.97
CA HIS A 173 -6.69 4.50 5.89
C HIS A 173 -7.76 5.40 5.27
N ASP A 174 -9.01 5.23 5.72
CA ASP A 174 -10.04 6.26 5.62
C ASP A 174 -10.98 6.19 6.83
N TYR A 175 -11.23 7.35 7.43
CA TYR A 175 -12.06 7.50 8.63
C TYR A 175 -13.49 8.00 8.32
N ASN A 176 -13.80 8.19 7.03
CA ASN A 176 -15.06 8.77 6.56
C ASN A 176 -15.89 7.82 5.68
N GLY A 177 -15.44 6.56 5.55
CA GLY A 177 -16.12 5.55 4.73
C GLY A 177 -15.89 5.69 3.23
N ARG A 178 -14.87 6.44 2.80
CA ARG A 178 -14.47 6.53 1.38
C ARG A 178 -13.54 5.39 1.05
N THR A 179 -13.72 4.80 -0.11
CA THR A 179 -12.98 3.58 -0.50
C THR A 179 -11.89 3.84 -1.52
N GLN A 180 -12.01 4.91 -2.31
CA GLN A 180 -11.07 5.28 -3.36
C GLN A 180 -11.22 6.74 -3.76
N SER A 181 -10.22 7.26 -4.44
CA SER A 181 -10.21 8.55 -5.13
C SER A 181 -9.44 8.40 -6.45
N SER A 182 -9.12 9.49 -7.12
CA SER A 182 -8.20 9.51 -8.26
C SER A 182 -7.13 10.59 -8.09
N ILE A 183 -6.03 10.45 -8.82
CA ILE A 183 -4.97 11.47 -8.81
C ILE A 183 -5.53 12.83 -9.25
N GLY A 184 -6.39 12.87 -10.26
CA GLY A 184 -7.03 14.12 -10.71
C GLY A 184 -7.91 14.76 -9.62
N GLU A 185 -8.69 13.95 -8.90
CA GLU A 185 -9.48 14.45 -7.77
C GLU A 185 -8.61 14.96 -6.62
N GLU A 186 -7.57 14.23 -6.25
CA GLU A 186 -6.69 14.66 -5.15
C GLU A 186 -5.88 15.90 -5.55
N ARG A 187 -5.43 16.01 -6.79
CA ARG A 187 -4.79 17.23 -7.30
C ARG A 187 -5.72 18.45 -7.24
N ALA A 188 -7.00 18.28 -7.52
CA ALA A 188 -7.98 19.35 -7.53
C ALA A 188 -8.48 19.72 -6.11
N PHE A 189 -8.71 18.73 -5.25
CA PHE A 189 -9.53 18.91 -4.04
C PHE A 189 -8.84 18.49 -2.73
N ASN A 190 -7.59 18.02 -2.77
CA ASN A 190 -6.88 17.66 -1.54
C ASN A 190 -6.49 18.93 -0.77
N ALA A 191 -6.97 19.04 0.47
CA ALA A 191 -6.76 20.23 1.28
C ALA A 191 -5.29 20.45 1.74
N ARG A 192 -4.43 19.44 1.58
CA ARG A 192 -3.03 19.47 2.02
C ARG A 192 -2.04 19.64 0.88
N ALA A 193 -2.34 19.11 -0.29
CA ALA A 193 -1.41 19.08 -1.41
C ALA A 193 -2.05 19.48 -2.76
N GLY A 194 -3.37 19.61 -2.82
CA GLY A 194 -4.11 19.98 -4.02
C GLY A 194 -4.36 21.49 -4.17
N GLY A 195 -5.17 21.86 -5.18
CA GLY A 195 -5.64 23.23 -5.37
C GLY A 195 -4.62 24.16 -6.03
N GLN A 196 -3.62 23.61 -6.73
CA GLN A 196 -2.62 24.38 -7.50
C GLN A 196 -2.94 24.43 -8.99
#